data_1f587f08f16009a215c0a67ec31fbe99
#
_entry.id   1f587f08f16009a215c0a67ec31fbe99
#
_cell.length_a   1.000
_cell.length_b   1.000
_cell.length_c   1.000
_cell.angle_alpha   90.00
_cell.angle_beta   90.00
_cell.angle_gamma   90.00
#
_symmetry.space_group_name_H-M   'P 1'
#
loop_
_entity.id
_entity.type
_entity.pdbx_description
1 polymer ?
#
loop_
_entity_poly.entity_id
_entity_poly.type
_entity_poly.pdbx_seq_one_letter_code
_entity_poly.pdbx_strand_id
1 'polypeptide(L)'
;MKRFFLYPLPLTLHNVSRPPSGANAMPVGVLTLEIQIPYAQSLKDKRAVLRKIKDRLRARFNVAVAELDHQDVWQRATLGVVSISDSRILLDSVFRQVLAESENILGDDVADHFLEYF
;
A
#
# COMPACT_ATOMS: atom_id res chain seq x y z
N MET A 1 5.58 -8.12 16.79
CA MET A 1 5.12 -8.46 16.59
C MET A 1 4.41 -8.71 16.26
N LYS A 2 3.87 -8.97 16.18
CA LYS A 2 3.09 -9.28 16.01
C LYS A 2 2.48 -10.00 15.54
N ARG A 3 2.09 -10.47 15.59
CA ARG A 3 1.46 -11.10 15.28
C ARG A 3 0.63 -11.34 14.72
N PHE A 4 0.24 -11.51 14.36
CA PHE A 4 -0.60 -11.82 13.85
C PHE A 4 -1.13 -12.78 13.56
N PHE A 5 -1.22 -13.34 13.60
CA PHE A 5 -1.66 -14.24 13.33
C PHE A 5 -2.28 -14.88 13.49
N LEU A 6 -2.50 -15.07 13.64
CA LEU A 6 -3.02 -15.66 13.94
C LEU A 6 -3.84 -16.20 14.06
N TYR A 7 -4.33 -16.44 13.89
CA TYR A 7 -5.22 -16.71 14.26
C TYR A 7 -5.84 -17.64 13.78
N PRO A 8 -6.20 -18.17 14.13
CA PRO A 8 -6.68 -19.25 13.89
C PRO A 8 -7.78 -19.24 13.27
N LEU A 9 -8.17 -18.86 12.81
CA LEU A 9 -9.12 -18.71 12.24
C LEU A 9 -9.71 -19.68 11.74
N PRO A 10 -9.53 -20.21 11.57
CA PRO A 10 -10.00 -21.05 10.94
C PRO A 10 -10.98 -21.71 11.09
N LEU A 11 -11.15 -21.87 11.64
CA LEU A 11 -12.00 -22.48 11.95
C LEU A 11 -13.19 -22.27 11.48
N THR A 12 -13.55 -21.49 11.43
CA THR A 12 -14.87 -21.18 10.98
C THR A 12 -14.94 -20.94 9.52
N LEU A 13 -13.94 -21.20 8.84
CA LEU A 13 -13.94 -20.95 7.43
C LEU A 13 -15.02 -21.68 6.67
N HIS A 14 -15.43 -22.81 7.15
CA HIS A 14 -16.50 -23.53 6.47
C HIS A 14 -17.84 -22.80 6.56
N ASN A 15 -17.94 -21.82 7.44
CA ASN A 15 -19.15 -21.03 7.56
C ASN A 15 -19.05 -19.68 6.89
N VAL A 16 -17.92 -19.42 6.30
CA VAL A 16 -17.76 -18.12 5.66
C VAL A 16 -18.64 -18.08 4.44
N SER A 17 -19.44 -17.06 4.38
CA SER A 17 -20.29 -16.85 3.22
C SER A 17 -19.45 -16.58 2.01
N ARG A 18 -19.96 -17.00 0.88
CA ARG A 18 -19.33 -16.59 -0.32
C ARG A 18 -19.38 -15.12 -0.45
N PRO A 19 -18.38 -14.52 -1.10
CA PRO A 19 -18.47 -13.10 -1.46
C PRO A 19 -19.74 -12.87 -2.24
N PRO A 20 -20.30 -11.68 -2.21
CA PRO A 20 -21.44 -11.36 -3.03
C PRO A 20 -21.13 -11.71 -4.47
N SER A 21 -22.12 -12.24 -5.18
CA SER A 21 -21.93 -12.58 -6.56
C SER A 21 -21.82 -11.32 -7.39
N GLY A 22 -21.23 -11.47 -8.54
CA GLY A 22 -21.08 -10.35 -9.45
C GLY A 22 -19.63 -9.92 -9.59
N ALA A 23 -19.34 -9.37 -10.72
CA ALA A 23 -17.96 -9.05 -11.09
C ALA A 23 -17.32 -8.02 -10.19
N ASN A 24 -18.13 -7.17 -9.54
CA ASN A 24 -17.60 -6.07 -8.75
C ASN A 24 -17.82 -6.26 -7.29
N ALA A 25 -18.00 -7.51 -6.89
CA ALA A 25 -18.45 -7.81 -5.56
C ALA A 25 -17.55 -7.24 -4.47
N MET A 26 -16.25 -7.24 -4.65
CA MET A 26 -15.32 -6.77 -3.62
C MET A 26 -14.13 -6.10 -4.27
N PRO A 27 -14.29 -4.84 -4.65
CA PRO A 27 -13.19 -4.11 -5.23
C PRO A 27 -12.00 -4.02 -4.29
N VAL A 28 -10.88 -4.49 -4.76
CA VAL A 28 -9.60 -4.38 -4.07
C VAL A 28 -8.62 -3.85 -5.08
N GLY A 29 -7.81 -2.90 -4.68
CA GLY A 29 -6.78 -2.36 -5.55
C GLY A 29 -5.43 -2.33 -4.89
N VAL A 30 -4.40 -2.37 -5.70
CA VAL A 30 -3.02 -2.21 -5.26
C VAL A 30 -2.39 -1.13 -6.10
N LEU A 31 -1.88 -0.10 -5.44
CA LEU A 31 -1.07 0.92 -6.06
C LEU A 31 0.38 0.62 -5.71
N THR A 32 1.20 0.43 -6.74
CA THR A 32 2.63 0.20 -6.55
C THR A 32 3.36 1.49 -6.86
N LEU A 33 4.21 1.93 -5.95
CA LEU A 33 5.01 3.13 -6.11
C LEU A 33 6.48 2.76 -6.20
N GLU A 34 7.13 3.21 -7.27
CA GLU A 34 8.59 3.10 -7.40
C GLU A 34 9.19 4.41 -6.92
N ILE A 35 9.98 4.34 -5.87
CA ILE A 35 10.51 5.51 -5.19
C ILE A 35 12.02 5.54 -5.30
N GLN A 36 12.56 6.72 -5.59
CA GLN A 36 13.99 6.97 -5.56
C GLN A 36 14.32 7.77 -4.31
N ILE A 37 15.45 7.45 -3.70
CA ILE A 37 15.92 8.14 -2.51
C ILE A 37 17.41 8.41 -2.72
N PRO A 38 17.76 9.28 -3.68
CA PRO A 38 19.16 9.44 -4.12
C PRO A 38 20.06 9.98 -3.02
N TYR A 39 19.51 10.63 -2.00
CA TYR A 39 20.28 11.18 -0.89
C TYR A 39 20.49 10.20 0.25
N ALA A 40 19.90 9.01 0.20
CA ALA A 40 20.09 8.03 1.26
C ALA A 40 21.49 7.44 1.19
N GLN A 41 22.16 7.37 2.34
CA GLN A 41 23.51 6.84 2.45
C GLN A 41 23.57 5.61 3.34
N SER A 42 22.42 5.08 3.71
CA SER A 42 22.32 3.90 4.55
C SER A 42 20.90 3.36 4.50
N LEU A 43 20.71 2.14 4.96
CA LEU A 43 19.36 1.60 5.14
C LEU A 43 18.60 2.39 6.21
N LYS A 44 19.32 2.95 7.18
CA LYS A 44 18.69 3.77 8.22
C LYS A 44 18.07 5.03 7.61
N ASP A 45 18.80 5.70 6.71
CA ASP A 45 18.27 6.87 6.01
C ASP A 45 17.04 6.52 5.20
N LYS A 46 17.11 5.42 4.46
CA LYS A 46 15.98 4.95 3.67
C LYS A 46 14.77 4.66 4.55
N ARG A 47 14.98 3.95 5.65
CA ARG A 47 13.88 3.60 6.55
C ARG A 47 13.19 4.82 7.12
N ALA A 48 13.94 5.87 7.40
CA ALA A 48 13.37 7.10 7.92
C ALA A 48 12.41 7.73 6.89
N VAL A 49 12.82 7.77 5.64
CA VAL A 49 11.97 8.32 4.57
C VAL A 49 10.73 7.45 4.38
N LEU A 50 10.91 6.14 4.31
CA LEU A 50 9.78 5.24 4.10
C LEU A 50 8.80 5.23 5.27
N ARG A 51 9.31 5.36 6.49
CA ARG A 51 8.44 5.44 7.66
C ARG A 51 7.56 6.67 7.58
N LYS A 52 8.14 7.79 7.19
CA LYS A 52 7.38 9.04 7.08
C LYS A 52 6.23 8.91 6.09
N ILE A 53 6.50 8.36 4.92
CA ILE A 53 5.45 8.23 3.92
C ILE A 53 4.42 7.17 4.33
N LYS A 54 4.86 6.04 4.85
CA LYS A 54 3.93 4.99 5.30
C LYS A 54 3.01 5.49 6.40
N ASP A 55 3.57 6.18 7.38
CA ASP A 55 2.78 6.69 8.49
C ASP A 55 1.77 7.73 8.01
N ARG A 56 2.18 8.60 7.09
CA ARG A 56 1.29 9.62 6.55
C ARG A 56 0.13 9.00 5.78
N LEU A 57 0.41 8.00 4.96
CA LEU A 57 -0.64 7.35 4.18
C LEU A 57 -1.61 6.60 5.08
N ARG A 58 -1.10 5.89 6.08
CA ARG A 58 -1.95 5.16 7.01
C ARG A 58 -2.81 6.09 7.86
N ALA A 59 -2.29 7.26 8.21
CA ALA A 59 -3.03 8.20 9.03
C ALA A 59 -4.18 8.85 8.27
N ARG A 60 -4.05 8.99 6.96
CA ARG A 60 -5.02 9.73 6.17
C ARG A 60 -5.98 8.86 5.37
N PHE A 61 -5.59 7.64 5.09
CA PHE A 61 -6.36 6.79 4.20
C PHE A 61 -6.54 5.40 4.80
N ASN A 62 -7.60 4.73 4.39
CA ASN A 62 -7.83 3.35 4.78
C ASN A 62 -7.00 2.44 3.88
N VAL A 63 -5.71 2.32 4.17
CA VAL A 63 -4.78 1.56 3.36
C VAL A 63 -3.84 0.76 4.23
N ALA A 64 -3.32 -0.32 3.66
CA ALA A 64 -2.17 -1.02 4.20
C ALA A 64 -1.00 -0.76 3.26
N VAL A 65 0.19 -0.57 3.82
CA VAL A 65 1.38 -0.21 3.05
C VAL A 65 2.51 -1.13 3.43
N ALA A 66 3.23 -1.62 2.43
CA ALA A 66 4.39 -2.47 2.64
C ALA A 66 5.46 -2.19 1.60
N GLU A 67 6.70 -2.37 1.99
CA GLU A 67 7.81 -2.36 1.04
C GLU A 67 7.86 -3.73 0.38
N LEU A 68 7.84 -3.77 -0.96
CA LEU A 68 7.69 -5.00 -1.71
C LEU A 68 9.00 -5.51 -2.30
N ASP A 69 9.93 -4.61 -2.56
CA ASP A 69 11.18 -4.98 -3.24
C ASP A 69 12.26 -3.98 -2.91
N HIS A 70 13.50 -4.32 -3.24
CA HIS A 70 14.67 -3.48 -3.02
C HIS A 70 14.98 -3.23 -1.56
N GLN A 71 14.65 -4.17 -0.68
CA GLN A 71 14.82 -3.98 0.76
C GLN A 71 16.27 -3.70 1.15
N ASP A 72 17.23 -4.24 0.41
CA ASP A 72 18.65 -4.08 0.70
C ASP A 72 19.31 -2.94 -0.08
N VAL A 73 18.55 -2.21 -0.87
CA VAL A 73 19.06 -1.11 -1.66
C VAL A 73 18.72 0.20 -0.96
N TRP A 74 19.72 1.09 -0.80
CA TRP A 74 19.49 2.31 -0.03
C TRP A 74 18.68 3.36 -0.78
N GLN A 75 18.83 3.41 -2.09
CA GLN A 75 18.38 4.54 -2.90
C GLN A 75 17.17 4.24 -3.77
N ARG A 76 16.54 3.09 -3.53
CA ARG A 76 15.33 2.70 -4.23
C ARG A 76 14.41 1.95 -3.29
N ALA A 77 13.12 2.11 -3.51
CA ALA A 77 12.12 1.34 -2.78
C ALA A 77 10.91 1.12 -3.68
N THR A 78 10.29 -0.03 -3.51
CA THR A 78 9.01 -0.32 -4.13
C THR A 78 8.00 -0.47 -3.01
N LEU A 79 7.02 0.41 -2.96
CA LEU A 79 5.95 0.34 -1.97
C LEU A 79 4.67 -0.15 -2.61
N GLY A 80 4.00 -1.07 -1.93
CA GLY A 80 2.65 -1.46 -2.29
C GLY A 80 1.66 -0.83 -1.32
N VAL A 81 0.61 -0.25 -1.87
CA VAL A 81 -0.48 0.35 -1.10
C VAL A 81 -1.75 -0.36 -1.51
N VAL A 82 -2.41 -1.02 -0.55
CA VAL A 82 -3.61 -1.78 -0.85
C VAL A 82 -4.80 -1.17 -0.13
N SER A 83 -5.93 -1.16 -0.80
CA SER A 83 -7.18 -0.71 -0.20
C SER A 83 -8.35 -1.51 -0.76
N ILE A 84 -9.43 -1.53 0.00
CA ILE A 84 -10.64 -2.23 -0.36
C ILE A 84 -11.82 -1.30 -0.08
N SER A 85 -12.84 -1.38 -0.92
CA SER A 85 -14.05 -0.60 -0.75
C SER A 85 -15.20 -1.35 -1.42
N ASP A 86 -16.42 -1.04 -1.01
CA ASP A 86 -17.59 -1.52 -1.71
C ASP A 86 -17.93 -0.66 -2.93
N SER A 87 -17.18 0.41 -3.15
CA SER A 87 -17.39 1.32 -4.27
C SER A 87 -16.08 1.49 -5.05
N ARG A 88 -16.09 1.12 -6.31
CA ARG A 88 -14.96 1.28 -7.19
C ARG A 88 -14.62 2.76 -7.39
N ILE A 89 -15.63 3.60 -7.44
CA ILE A 89 -15.43 5.04 -7.62
C ILE A 89 -14.71 5.62 -6.42
N LEU A 90 -15.11 5.23 -5.21
CA LEU A 90 -14.43 5.69 -4.01
C LEU A 90 -13.01 5.16 -3.94
N LEU A 91 -12.82 3.92 -4.34
CA LEU A 91 -11.49 3.31 -4.34
C LEU A 91 -10.55 4.04 -5.30
N ASP A 92 -11.03 4.37 -6.49
CA ASP A 92 -10.26 5.18 -7.44
C ASP A 92 -9.85 6.52 -6.82
N SER A 93 -10.78 7.15 -6.11
CA SER A 93 -10.51 8.43 -5.46
C SER A 93 -9.43 8.30 -4.40
N VAL A 94 -9.50 7.22 -3.60
CA VAL A 94 -8.48 6.97 -2.57
C VAL A 94 -7.11 6.84 -3.21
N PHE A 95 -6.97 6.06 -4.27
CA PHE A 95 -5.67 5.86 -4.88
C PHE A 95 -5.14 7.13 -5.54
N ARG A 96 -6.01 7.94 -6.14
CA ARG A 96 -5.57 9.22 -6.66
C ARG A 96 -5.05 10.14 -5.57
N GLN A 97 -5.70 10.15 -4.42
CA GLN A 97 -5.27 10.96 -3.29
C GLN A 97 -3.99 10.41 -2.67
N VAL A 98 -3.85 9.08 -2.60
CA VAL A 98 -2.61 8.46 -2.12
C VAL A 98 -1.44 8.86 -3.01
N LEU A 99 -1.61 8.81 -4.33
CA LEU A 99 -0.56 9.20 -5.25
C LEU A 99 -0.22 10.67 -5.09
N ALA A 100 -1.23 11.53 -5.01
CA ALA A 100 -1.01 12.97 -4.83
C ALA A 100 -0.29 13.27 -3.52
N GLU A 101 -0.65 12.59 -2.44
CA GLU A 101 0.03 12.78 -1.16
C GLU A 101 1.46 12.29 -1.21
N SER A 102 1.70 11.17 -1.88
CA SER A 102 3.05 10.63 -2.04
C SER A 102 3.94 11.59 -2.82
N GLU A 103 3.40 12.16 -3.90
CA GLU A 103 4.12 13.15 -4.69
C GLU A 103 4.31 14.45 -3.93
N ASN A 104 3.38 14.81 -3.07
CA ASN A 104 3.51 15.99 -2.23
C ASN A 104 4.67 15.84 -1.23
N ILE A 105 4.89 14.63 -0.73
CA ILE A 105 5.97 14.36 0.22
C ILE A 105 7.31 14.20 -0.49
N LEU A 106 7.33 13.48 -1.60
CA LEU A 106 8.55 13.03 -2.24
C LEU A 106 8.85 13.72 -3.56
N GLY A 107 7.88 14.43 -4.13
CA GLY A 107 8.08 15.12 -5.40
C GLY A 107 8.43 14.15 -6.52
N ASP A 108 9.43 14.50 -7.32
CA ASP A 108 9.87 13.69 -8.44
C ASP A 108 10.53 12.37 -8.03
N ASP A 109 10.77 12.18 -6.74
CA ASP A 109 11.30 10.92 -6.25
C ASP A 109 10.30 9.78 -6.32
N VAL A 110 9.02 10.07 -6.57
CA VAL A 110 8.06 9.07 -7.01
C VAL A 110 8.28 8.89 -8.50
N ALA A 111 9.13 7.93 -8.85
CA ALA A 111 9.60 7.79 -10.23
C ALA A 111 8.56 7.15 -11.14
N ASP A 112 7.71 6.28 -10.59
CA ASP A 112 6.71 5.58 -11.38
C ASP A 112 5.64 5.02 -10.45
N HIS A 113 4.50 4.66 -11.04
CA HIS A 113 3.42 4.05 -10.28
C HIS A 113 2.58 3.15 -11.18
N PHE A 114 1.97 2.14 -10.59
CA PHE A 114 1.09 1.20 -11.27
C PHE A 114 -0.11 0.94 -10.40
N LEU A 115 -1.29 0.93 -10.99
CA LEU A 115 -2.53 0.66 -10.27
C LEU A 115 -3.22 -0.56 -10.88
N GLU A 116 -3.53 -1.52 -10.03
CA GLU A 116 -4.21 -2.74 -10.44
C GLU A 116 -5.42 -2.99 -9.56
N TYR A 117 -6.48 -3.50 -10.15
CA TYR A 117 -7.69 -3.87 -9.43
C TYR A 117 -7.92 -5.37 -9.54
N PHE A 118 -8.47 -5.93 -8.50
CA PHE A 118 -8.74 -7.36 -8.39
C PHE A 118 -10.20 -7.65 -8.08
#